data_c4e03f0967c7b2b95d6dcd969a06193f
#
_entry.id   c4e03f0967c7b2b95d6dcd969a06193f
#
_cell.length_a   1.000
_cell.length_b   1.000
_cell.length_c   1.000
_cell.angle_alpha   90.00
_cell.angle_beta   90.00
_cell.angle_gamma   90.00
#
_symmetry.space_group_name_H-M   'P 1'
#
loop_
_entity.id
_entity.type
_entity.pdbx_description
1 polymer ?
#
loop_
_entity_poly.entity_id
_entity_poly.type
_entity_poly.pdbx_seq_one_letter_code
_entity_poly.pdbx_strand_id
1 'polypeptide(L)'
;MDMEYANINEFNDRDLATRMRNSNYEKYKSLVRMHLSFELELNTDEFDMPYHEIVYEDKGKIKKWNRLSKKNRGPATGCTAGAGSKSAGNSPTETLQQQIDAGFLMHLEELKEFLMLEKNLTQEGLFRKTGAVSRQNELRMHIQHDQPLDLELTGFSAHDCATVFKSFLAELPEPLLTDAHYPAHLQIAPLSQALMGGQVAATAERQQHLLNSVQLLLLLLPEEHRELLQHIIKMLHSVAAREESNKMSAENLAILFTPHLICPRQMPPEALHYTAKKMSSIVSYMIQQGLEIFEVPGKLATDIRAYFLECKRKKPCHRSKPLKNPSRTTRRSTRCTLL
;
A
#
# COMPACT_ATOMS: atom_id res chain seq x y z
N MET A 1 17.75 -8.91 -21.39
CA MET A 1 17.45 -10.31 -21.70
C MET A 1 15.97 -10.35 -22.04
N ASP A 2 15.66 -10.56 -23.32
CA ASP A 2 14.30 -10.43 -23.86
C ASP A 2 13.39 -11.54 -23.31
N MET A 3 12.60 -11.20 -22.27
CA MET A 3 11.54 -12.08 -21.74
C MET A 3 10.30 -12.13 -22.66
N GLU A 4 10.50 -11.93 -23.97
CA GLU A 4 9.45 -11.80 -24.97
C GLU A 4 8.78 -13.13 -25.35
N TYR A 5 9.35 -14.27 -24.94
CA TYR A 5 8.90 -15.62 -25.31
C TYR A 5 8.46 -16.50 -24.13
N ALA A 6 8.51 -16.00 -22.90
CA ALA A 6 8.08 -16.81 -21.75
C ALA A 6 6.58 -17.16 -21.85
N ASN A 7 6.26 -18.42 -21.55
CA ASN A 7 4.89 -18.90 -21.55
C ASN A 7 4.10 -18.23 -20.42
N ILE A 8 3.02 -17.50 -20.73
CA ILE A 8 2.19 -16.79 -19.75
C ILE A 8 1.68 -17.73 -18.65
N ASN A 9 1.54 -19.02 -18.96
CA ASN A 9 1.07 -20.02 -18.00
C ASN A 9 2.11 -20.43 -16.96
N GLU A 10 3.36 -20.03 -17.12
CA GLU A 10 4.46 -20.31 -16.18
C GLU A 10 4.56 -19.23 -15.08
N PHE A 11 3.93 -18.08 -15.28
CA PHE A 11 3.91 -17.01 -14.28
C PHE A 11 2.79 -17.21 -13.26
N ASN A 12 3.09 -16.96 -11.99
CA ASN A 12 2.05 -16.86 -10.98
C ASN A 12 1.24 -15.55 -11.14
N ASP A 13 0.09 -15.47 -10.49
CA ASP A 13 -0.84 -14.34 -10.64
C ASP A 13 -0.26 -13.02 -10.15
N ARG A 14 0.56 -13.05 -9.09
CA ARG A 14 1.24 -11.89 -8.53
C ARG A 14 2.27 -11.32 -9.52
N ASP A 15 3.08 -12.18 -10.15
CA ASP A 15 4.08 -11.76 -11.13
C ASP A 15 3.42 -11.14 -12.37
N LEU A 16 2.30 -11.70 -12.82
CA LEU A 16 1.53 -11.16 -13.95
C LEU A 16 0.92 -9.80 -13.61
N ALA A 17 0.37 -9.64 -12.41
CA ALA A 17 -0.17 -8.36 -11.94
C ALA A 17 0.93 -7.31 -11.84
N THR A 18 2.08 -7.63 -11.24
CA THR A 18 3.25 -6.75 -11.14
C THR A 18 3.77 -6.37 -12.54
N ARG A 19 3.88 -7.34 -13.44
CA ARG A 19 4.28 -7.08 -14.84
C ARG A 19 3.31 -6.15 -15.55
N MET A 20 2.00 -6.34 -15.37
CA MET A 20 1.00 -5.46 -15.97
C MET A 20 1.07 -4.06 -15.37
N ARG A 21 1.21 -3.94 -14.05
CA ARG A 21 1.39 -2.67 -13.35
C ARG A 21 2.58 -1.89 -13.93
N ASN A 22 3.74 -2.55 -14.13
CA ASN A 22 4.96 -1.93 -14.61
C ASN A 22 4.93 -1.62 -16.12
N SER A 23 4.22 -2.42 -16.93
CA SER A 23 4.19 -2.24 -18.38
C SER A 23 3.04 -1.35 -18.88
N ASN A 24 1.92 -1.30 -18.17
CA ASN A 24 0.73 -0.52 -18.53
C ASN A 24 -0.11 -0.21 -17.29
N TYR A 25 0.38 0.75 -16.48
CA TYR A 25 -0.23 1.11 -15.21
C TYR A 25 -1.70 1.55 -15.36
N GLU A 26 -2.03 2.36 -16.36
CA GLU A 26 -3.39 2.84 -16.57
C GLU A 26 -4.38 1.69 -16.85
N LYS A 27 -3.97 0.72 -17.66
CA LYS A 27 -4.81 -0.45 -17.92
C LYS A 27 -4.93 -1.34 -16.69
N TYR A 28 -3.84 -1.53 -15.94
CA TYR A 28 -3.84 -2.23 -14.67
C TYR A 28 -4.82 -1.58 -13.67
N LYS A 29 -4.66 -0.27 -13.43
CA LYS A 29 -5.53 0.53 -12.55
C LYS A 29 -6.99 0.44 -12.97
N SER A 30 -7.27 0.57 -14.27
CA SER A 30 -8.63 0.45 -14.83
C SER A 30 -9.25 -0.93 -14.57
N LEU A 31 -8.50 -2.04 -14.73
CA LEU A 31 -9.00 -3.38 -14.44
C LEU A 31 -9.28 -3.56 -12.95
N VAL A 32 -8.34 -3.18 -12.08
CA VAL A 32 -8.54 -3.30 -10.63
C VAL A 32 -9.76 -2.49 -10.17
N ARG A 33 -9.93 -1.26 -10.65
CA ARG A 33 -11.08 -0.40 -10.34
C ARG A 33 -12.39 -1.00 -10.85
N MET A 34 -12.38 -1.57 -12.06
CA MET A 34 -13.56 -2.25 -12.60
C MET A 34 -13.99 -3.40 -11.69
N HIS A 35 -13.07 -4.27 -11.27
CA HIS A 35 -13.39 -5.35 -10.32
C HIS A 35 -13.87 -4.81 -8.97
N LEU A 36 -13.24 -3.75 -8.47
CA LEU A 36 -13.64 -3.15 -7.21
C LEU A 36 -15.04 -2.53 -7.28
N SER A 37 -15.45 -1.94 -8.41
CA SER A 37 -16.80 -1.41 -8.60
C SER A 37 -17.89 -2.50 -8.62
N PHE A 38 -17.54 -3.75 -8.94
CA PHE A 38 -18.45 -4.89 -8.80
C PHE A 38 -18.56 -5.41 -7.36
N GLU A 39 -17.50 -5.23 -6.57
CA GLU A 39 -17.51 -5.62 -5.15
C GLU A 39 -18.11 -4.52 -4.27
N LEU A 40 -17.91 -3.25 -4.61
CA LEU A 40 -18.38 -2.10 -3.85
C LEU A 40 -19.28 -1.23 -4.72
N GLU A 41 -20.34 -0.71 -4.14
CA GLU A 41 -21.25 0.25 -4.80
C GLU A 41 -20.60 1.64 -4.92
N LEU A 42 -19.33 1.69 -5.36
CA LEU A 42 -18.58 2.92 -5.56
C LEU A 42 -18.43 3.25 -7.03
N ASN A 43 -18.66 4.52 -7.35
CA ASN A 43 -18.28 5.06 -8.65
C ASN A 43 -16.73 5.12 -8.74
N THR A 44 -16.17 4.66 -9.86
CA THR A 44 -14.71 4.64 -10.06
C THR A 44 -14.04 6.01 -9.96
N ASP A 45 -14.79 7.07 -10.19
CA ASP A 45 -14.31 8.46 -10.14
C ASP A 45 -14.12 8.95 -8.69
N GLU A 46 -14.78 8.33 -7.70
CA GLU A 46 -14.66 8.70 -6.29
C GLU A 46 -13.28 8.40 -5.71
N PHE A 47 -12.51 7.51 -6.32
CA PHE A 47 -11.14 7.20 -5.90
C PHE A 47 -10.10 8.31 -6.21
N ASP A 48 -10.43 9.23 -7.11
CA ASP A 48 -9.55 10.33 -7.47
C ASP A 48 -9.93 11.65 -6.78
N MET A 49 -11.00 11.62 -5.95
CA MET A 49 -11.45 12.81 -5.21
C MET A 49 -10.49 13.13 -4.06
N PRO A 50 -10.05 14.39 -3.93
CA PRO A 50 -9.26 14.82 -2.79
C PRO A 50 -10.03 14.59 -1.48
N TYR A 51 -9.37 14.03 -0.46
CA TYR A 51 -9.95 13.71 0.84
C TYR A 51 -10.79 14.86 1.46
N HIS A 52 -10.38 16.11 1.29
CA HIS A 52 -11.09 17.29 1.80
C HIS A 52 -12.46 17.57 1.17
N GLU A 53 -12.82 16.84 0.11
CA GLU A 53 -14.16 16.88 -0.50
C GLU A 53 -15.08 15.79 0.03
N ILE A 54 -14.55 14.86 0.83
CA ILE A 54 -15.37 13.80 1.44
C ILE A 54 -16.27 14.40 2.52
N VAL A 55 -17.58 14.27 2.31
CA VAL A 55 -18.60 14.72 3.24
C VAL A 55 -18.85 13.62 4.28
N TYR A 56 -18.55 13.91 5.56
CA TYR A 56 -18.92 13.02 6.65
C TYR A 56 -20.42 13.18 6.94
N GLU A 57 -21.20 12.16 6.67
CA GLU A 57 -22.56 12.06 7.19
C GLU A 57 -22.53 11.69 8.67
N ASP A 58 -22.59 12.71 9.52
CA ASP A 58 -23.07 12.51 10.89
C ASP A 58 -24.61 12.54 10.87
N LYS A 59 -25.25 11.62 11.59
CA LYS A 59 -26.72 11.46 11.61
C LYS A 59 -27.42 12.82 11.85
N GLY A 60 -27.67 13.55 10.76
CA GLY A 60 -28.53 14.74 10.75
C GLY A 60 -27.88 16.09 10.49
N LYS A 61 -26.54 16.24 10.32
CA LYS A 61 -25.94 17.53 9.96
C LYS A 61 -24.68 17.34 9.09
N ILE A 62 -24.84 17.57 7.79
CA ILE A 62 -23.73 17.68 6.84
C ILE A 62 -22.92 18.93 7.20
N LYS A 63 -21.76 18.80 7.81
CA LYS A 63 -20.79 19.89 7.99
C LYS A 63 -19.70 19.77 6.94
N LYS A 64 -19.72 20.65 5.93
CA LYS A 64 -18.58 20.82 5.01
C LYS A 64 -17.36 21.26 5.81
N TRP A 65 -16.36 20.39 5.90
CA TRP A 65 -15.10 20.57 6.60
C TRP A 65 -14.31 21.82 6.15
N ASN A 66 -14.49 22.23 4.89
CA ASN A 66 -13.76 23.35 4.28
C ASN A 66 -13.97 24.74 4.91
N ARG A 67 -14.84 24.91 5.93
CA ARG A 67 -15.06 26.25 6.52
C ARG A 67 -14.15 26.57 7.71
N LEU A 68 -13.44 25.61 8.27
CA LEU A 68 -12.66 25.86 9.50
C LEU A 68 -11.19 26.23 9.24
N SER A 69 -10.60 25.90 8.10
CA SER A 69 -9.20 26.26 7.82
C SER A 69 -8.99 27.71 7.34
N LYS A 70 -10.07 28.46 7.02
CA LYS A 70 -9.98 29.87 6.57
C LYS A 70 -10.08 30.92 7.68
N LYS A 71 -10.31 30.56 8.95
CA LYS A 71 -10.61 31.54 10.00
C LYS A 71 -9.42 31.94 10.90
N ASN A 72 -8.23 31.37 10.73
CA ASN A 72 -7.07 31.69 11.56
C ASN A 72 -5.88 32.32 10.80
N ARG A 73 -6.16 33.12 9.74
CA ARG A 73 -5.17 34.05 9.21
C ARG A 73 -5.60 35.49 9.56
N GLY A 74 -5.04 36.01 10.65
CA GLY A 74 -5.06 37.42 10.97
C GLY A 74 -4.30 38.23 9.91
N PRO A 75 -4.56 39.53 9.74
CA PRO A 75 -3.99 40.32 8.68
C PRO A 75 -2.48 40.58 8.95
N ALA A 76 -1.63 40.01 8.11
CA ALA A 76 -0.23 40.41 8.02
C ALA A 76 -0.14 41.65 7.13
N THR A 77 0.27 42.75 7.72
CA THR A 77 0.69 44.00 7.10
C THR A 77 1.81 43.77 6.08
N GLY A 78 1.70 44.44 4.94
CA GLY A 78 2.52 44.26 3.77
C GLY A 78 3.99 44.65 3.93
N CYS A 79 4.82 44.08 3.02
CA CYS A 79 5.91 44.75 2.32
C CYS A 79 6.28 43.95 1.04
N THR A 80 6.16 44.64 -0.05
CA THR A 80 6.80 44.63 -1.39
C THR A 80 7.66 43.48 -1.91
N ALA A 81 7.27 43.02 -3.08
CA ALA A 81 8.02 42.75 -4.33
C ALA A 81 9.26 41.81 -4.30
N GLY A 82 9.17 40.77 -5.15
CA GLY A 82 10.33 40.05 -5.65
C GLY A 82 10.01 38.69 -6.29
N ALA A 83 9.91 38.69 -7.62
CA ALA A 83 10.23 37.62 -8.57
C ALA A 83 9.70 36.21 -8.36
N GLY A 84 9.00 35.73 -9.39
CA GLY A 84 8.39 34.42 -9.50
C GLY A 84 9.35 33.22 -9.44
N SER A 85 8.88 32.19 -8.80
CA SER A 85 9.24 30.82 -9.12
C SER A 85 7.96 29.99 -9.20
N LYS A 86 7.76 29.35 -10.33
CA LYS A 86 6.68 28.40 -10.57
C LYS A 86 6.95 27.21 -9.67
N SER A 87 6.17 27.01 -8.61
CA SER A 87 6.16 25.74 -7.89
C SER A 87 5.42 24.73 -8.76
N ALA A 88 6.17 23.81 -9.34
CA ALA A 88 5.63 22.57 -9.87
C ALA A 88 4.92 21.85 -8.71
N GLY A 89 3.66 21.49 -8.89
CA GLY A 89 2.91 20.70 -7.92
C GLY A 89 3.52 19.31 -7.85
N ASN A 90 4.17 18.99 -6.74
CA ASN A 90 4.68 17.66 -6.45
C ASN A 90 3.48 16.71 -6.29
N SER A 91 3.54 15.56 -6.97
CA SER A 91 2.56 14.50 -6.79
C SER A 91 2.69 13.92 -5.35
N PRO A 92 1.60 13.40 -4.75
CA PRO A 92 1.66 12.80 -3.40
C PRO A 92 2.72 11.70 -3.23
N THR A 93 3.06 11.01 -4.31
CA THR A 93 4.06 9.94 -4.35
C THR A 93 5.49 10.45 -4.11
N GLU A 94 5.82 11.64 -4.64
CA GLU A 94 7.14 12.26 -4.41
C GLU A 94 7.34 12.68 -2.94
N THR A 95 6.26 12.99 -2.23
CA THR A 95 6.33 13.46 -0.84
C THR A 95 6.69 12.33 0.15
N LEU A 96 6.24 11.11 -0.10
CA LEU A 96 6.60 9.94 0.72
C LEU A 96 8.06 9.53 0.49
N GLN A 97 8.49 9.50 -0.76
CA GLN A 97 9.86 9.16 -1.16
C GLN A 97 10.90 10.15 -0.63
N GLN A 98 10.53 11.43 -0.49
CA GLN A 98 11.41 12.48 0.09
C GLN A 98 11.49 12.41 1.63
N GLN A 99 10.50 11.82 2.31
CA GLN A 99 10.49 11.73 3.77
C GLN A 99 10.93 10.37 4.31
N ILE A 100 10.83 9.32 3.49
CA ILE A 100 11.33 7.98 3.81
C ILE A 100 12.65 7.79 3.05
N ASP A 101 13.74 8.30 3.60
CA ASP A 101 15.06 8.00 3.05
C ASP A 101 15.43 6.52 3.26
N ALA A 102 16.43 6.05 2.53
CA ALA A 102 16.86 4.66 2.60
C ALA A 102 17.33 4.25 4.01
N GLY A 103 17.91 5.20 4.76
CA GLY A 103 18.34 4.99 6.14
C GLY A 103 17.16 4.76 7.08
N PHE A 104 16.10 5.54 6.93
CA PHE A 104 14.88 5.37 7.71
C PHE A 104 14.22 3.98 7.51
N LEU A 105 14.12 3.53 6.25
CA LEU A 105 13.57 2.21 5.94
C LEU A 105 14.43 1.08 6.52
N MET A 106 15.74 1.24 6.48
CA MET A 106 16.68 0.28 7.07
C MET A 106 16.45 0.16 8.59
N HIS A 107 16.36 1.26 9.31
CA HIS A 107 16.11 1.24 10.76
C HIS A 107 14.71 0.70 11.10
N LEU A 108 13.72 0.96 10.25
CA LEU A 108 12.38 0.39 10.43
C LEU A 108 12.40 -1.14 10.29
N GLU A 109 13.21 -1.64 9.35
CA GLU A 109 13.43 -3.08 9.16
C GLU A 109 14.16 -3.69 10.36
N GLU A 110 15.24 -3.05 10.86
CA GLU A 110 15.96 -3.50 12.07
C GLU A 110 15.04 -3.57 13.30
N LEU A 111 14.19 -2.53 13.50
CA LEU A 111 13.18 -2.55 14.57
C LEU A 111 12.20 -3.70 14.40
N LYS A 112 11.72 -3.95 13.18
CA LYS A 112 10.80 -5.04 12.87
C LYS A 112 11.46 -6.39 13.13
N GLU A 113 12.68 -6.60 12.65
CA GLU A 113 13.42 -7.85 12.87
C GLU A 113 13.61 -8.13 14.36
N PHE A 114 14.01 -7.13 15.13
CA PHE A 114 14.14 -7.25 16.58
C PHE A 114 12.81 -7.62 17.24
N LEU A 115 11.70 -6.94 16.86
CA LEU A 115 10.37 -7.23 17.39
C LEU A 115 9.86 -8.63 17.00
N MET A 116 10.33 -9.18 15.88
CA MET A 116 9.99 -10.53 15.40
C MET A 116 10.76 -11.65 16.11
N LEU A 117 11.75 -11.35 16.93
CA LEU A 117 12.40 -12.38 17.74
C LEU A 117 11.41 -13.01 18.72
N GLU A 118 11.45 -14.32 18.89
CA GLU A 118 10.49 -15.06 19.73
C GLU A 118 10.42 -14.54 21.16
N LYS A 119 11.58 -14.18 21.74
CA LYS A 119 11.66 -13.54 23.08
C LYS A 119 10.87 -12.24 23.19
N ASN A 120 10.71 -11.51 22.08
CA ASN A 120 10.02 -10.23 22.01
C ASN A 120 8.54 -10.40 21.63
N LEU A 121 8.24 -11.32 20.70
CA LEU A 121 6.86 -11.66 20.32
C LEU A 121 6.01 -12.16 21.50
N THR A 122 6.61 -12.82 22.47
CA THR A 122 5.93 -13.34 23.66
C THR A 122 5.81 -12.34 24.81
N GLN A 123 6.34 -11.12 24.65
CA GLN A 123 6.26 -10.08 25.68
C GLN A 123 4.82 -9.58 25.89
N GLU A 124 4.33 -9.71 27.14
CA GLU A 124 2.97 -9.32 27.51
C GLU A 124 2.66 -7.86 27.18
N GLY A 125 1.61 -7.63 26.41
CA GLY A 125 1.14 -6.29 26.03
C GLY A 125 2.03 -5.60 25.00
N LEU A 126 2.72 -6.36 24.14
CA LEU A 126 3.52 -5.81 23.04
C LEU A 126 2.65 -4.83 22.21
N PHE A 127 3.20 -3.64 21.87
CA PHE A 127 2.51 -2.48 21.29
C PHE A 127 1.50 -1.75 22.19
N ARG A 128 0.98 -2.38 23.26
CA ARG A 128 0.05 -1.75 24.20
C ARG A 128 0.78 -1.06 25.36
N LYS A 129 1.73 -1.78 25.96
CA LYS A 129 2.56 -1.22 27.03
C LYS A 129 3.61 -0.28 26.43
N THR A 130 3.78 0.88 27.03
CA THR A 130 4.84 1.82 26.65
C THR A 130 6.12 1.49 27.41
N GLY A 131 7.27 1.61 26.74
CA GLY A 131 8.58 1.52 27.38
C GLY A 131 8.98 2.79 28.11
N ALA A 132 10.24 2.91 28.49
CA ALA A 132 10.77 4.10 29.15
C ALA A 132 10.98 5.25 28.14
N VAL A 133 10.43 6.41 28.43
CA VAL A 133 10.51 7.60 27.56
C VAL A 133 11.96 7.99 27.25
N SER A 134 12.87 7.88 28.25
CA SER A 134 14.30 8.18 28.04
C SER A 134 14.92 7.29 26.98
N ARG A 135 14.69 5.96 27.05
CA ARG A 135 15.21 5.00 26.07
C ARG A 135 14.57 5.20 24.69
N GLN A 136 13.28 5.53 24.63
CA GLN A 136 12.62 5.85 23.36
C GLN A 136 13.23 7.08 22.70
N ASN A 137 13.54 8.13 23.45
CA ASN A 137 14.21 9.33 22.94
C ASN A 137 15.65 9.01 22.47
N GLU A 138 16.37 8.20 23.22
CA GLU A 138 17.70 7.73 22.84
C GLU A 138 17.67 6.93 21.53
N LEU A 139 16.74 5.97 21.42
CA LEU A 139 16.54 5.17 20.20
C LEU A 139 16.17 6.06 19.00
N ARG A 140 15.29 7.05 19.18
CA ARG A 140 14.98 8.04 18.15
C ARG A 140 16.19 8.85 17.71
N MET A 141 17.05 9.25 18.65
CA MET A 141 18.29 9.98 18.33
C MET A 141 19.24 9.11 17.52
N HIS A 142 19.40 7.82 17.86
CA HIS A 142 20.22 6.88 17.05
C HIS A 142 19.71 6.83 15.62
N ILE A 143 18.40 6.67 15.41
CA ILE A 143 17.77 6.62 14.08
C ILE A 143 17.97 7.95 13.32
N GLN A 144 17.76 9.09 13.98
CA GLN A 144 17.93 10.41 13.36
C GLN A 144 19.38 10.72 12.93
N HIS A 145 20.36 10.11 13.59
CA HIS A 145 21.78 10.28 13.28
C HIS A 145 22.34 9.12 12.43
N ASP A 146 21.47 8.26 11.92
CA ASP A 146 21.85 7.09 11.12
C ASP A 146 22.90 6.20 11.79
N GLN A 147 22.75 6.03 13.12
CA GLN A 147 23.65 5.20 13.92
C GLN A 147 23.17 3.76 13.98
N PRO A 148 24.08 2.75 13.97
CA PRO A 148 23.70 1.35 14.16
C PRO A 148 22.91 1.17 15.46
N LEU A 149 21.80 0.43 15.40
CA LEU A 149 20.90 0.31 16.55
C LEU A 149 21.39 -0.73 17.55
N ASP A 150 22.09 -1.79 17.11
CA ASP A 150 22.58 -2.91 17.94
C ASP A 150 21.59 -3.32 19.05
N LEU A 151 20.30 -3.47 18.68
CA LEU A 151 19.16 -3.56 19.60
C LEU A 151 19.27 -4.68 20.65
N GLU A 152 20.06 -5.71 20.38
CA GLU A 152 20.31 -6.78 21.34
C GLU A 152 21.35 -6.43 22.40
N LEU A 153 22.26 -5.51 22.09
CA LEU A 153 23.39 -5.12 22.95
C LEU A 153 23.11 -3.84 23.75
N THR A 154 22.29 -2.93 23.21
CA THR A 154 22.04 -1.59 23.77
C THR A 154 21.02 -1.57 24.92
N GLY A 155 20.38 -2.72 25.22
CA GLY A 155 19.44 -2.84 26.35
C GLY A 155 18.07 -2.20 26.11
N PHE A 156 17.72 -1.83 24.87
CA PHE A 156 16.37 -1.42 24.50
C PHE A 156 15.38 -2.59 24.68
N SER A 157 14.25 -2.34 25.33
CA SER A 157 13.21 -3.34 25.48
C SER A 157 12.32 -3.45 24.23
N ALA A 158 11.64 -4.58 24.06
CA ALA A 158 10.64 -4.72 22.99
C ALA A 158 9.56 -3.63 23.05
N HIS A 159 9.19 -3.17 24.25
CA HIS A 159 8.21 -2.08 24.42
C HIS A 159 8.74 -0.70 23.96
N ASP A 160 10.04 -0.43 24.18
CA ASP A 160 10.67 0.79 23.68
C ASP A 160 10.66 0.80 22.14
N CYS A 161 11.12 -0.29 21.52
CA CYS A 161 11.15 -0.46 20.07
C CYS A 161 9.76 -0.43 19.46
N ALA A 162 8.78 -1.12 20.05
CA ALA A 162 7.39 -1.14 19.57
C ALA A 162 6.74 0.27 19.64
N THR A 163 7.05 1.05 20.68
CA THR A 163 6.53 2.41 20.81
C THR A 163 7.15 3.33 19.74
N VAL A 164 8.46 3.26 19.54
CA VAL A 164 9.16 4.05 18.51
C VAL A 164 8.68 3.65 17.12
N PHE A 165 8.59 2.35 16.82
CA PHE A 165 8.05 1.84 15.56
C PHE A 165 6.65 2.41 15.25
N LYS A 166 5.73 2.32 16.22
CA LYS A 166 4.37 2.84 16.05
C LYS A 166 4.34 4.35 15.87
N SER A 167 5.23 5.11 16.52
CA SER A 167 5.29 6.56 16.37
C SER A 167 5.74 6.99 14.97
N PHE A 168 6.60 6.23 14.30
CA PHE A 168 6.95 6.50 12.89
C PHE A 168 5.74 6.40 11.97
N LEU A 169 4.86 5.43 12.19
CA LEU A 169 3.61 5.34 11.42
C LEU A 169 2.69 6.53 11.67
N ALA A 170 2.70 7.10 12.88
CA ALA A 170 1.94 8.30 13.20
C ALA A 170 2.50 9.57 12.54
N GLU A 171 3.79 9.61 12.26
CA GLU A 171 4.51 10.73 11.67
C GLU A 171 4.45 10.74 10.13
N LEU A 172 3.98 9.66 9.49
CA LEU A 172 3.73 9.64 8.04
C LEU A 172 2.76 10.76 7.64
N PRO A 173 2.94 11.42 6.50
CA PRO A 173 2.11 12.54 6.05
C PRO A 173 0.65 12.16 5.84
N GLU A 174 0.38 10.94 5.43
CA GLU A 174 -0.95 10.35 5.31
C GLU A 174 -0.98 8.93 5.93
N PRO A 175 -2.17 8.36 6.20
CA PRO A 175 -2.27 6.98 6.65
C PRO A 175 -1.77 6.03 5.56
N LEU A 176 -1.25 4.86 5.99
CA LEU A 176 -0.62 3.92 5.06
C LEU A 176 -1.59 3.37 3.99
N LEU A 177 -2.88 3.28 4.32
CA LEU A 177 -3.95 2.88 3.38
C LEU A 177 -4.49 4.04 2.55
N THR A 178 -3.84 5.20 2.59
CA THR A 178 -4.08 6.46 1.90
C THR A 178 -5.44 7.12 2.16
N ASP A 179 -5.47 8.43 2.14
CA ASP A 179 -6.70 9.21 2.28
C ASP A 179 -7.66 8.98 1.09
N ALA A 180 -7.11 8.71 -0.11
CA ALA A 180 -7.88 8.45 -1.31
C ALA A 180 -8.77 7.20 -1.21
N HIS A 181 -8.35 6.17 -0.47
CA HIS A 181 -9.11 4.93 -0.33
C HIS A 181 -10.02 4.91 0.90
N TYR A 182 -10.02 5.97 1.72
CA TYR A 182 -10.82 6.05 2.92
C TYR A 182 -12.34 5.85 2.67
N PRO A 183 -12.99 6.41 1.61
CA PRO A 183 -14.40 6.16 1.31
C PRO A 183 -14.73 4.68 1.07
N ALA A 184 -13.83 3.96 0.39
CA ALA A 184 -14.01 2.53 0.16
C ALA A 184 -13.92 1.73 1.47
N HIS A 185 -13.00 2.08 2.35
CA HIS A 185 -12.91 1.46 3.68
C HIS A 185 -14.17 1.72 4.51
N LEU A 186 -14.79 2.90 4.39
CA LEU A 186 -16.09 3.20 5.04
C LEU A 186 -17.21 2.26 4.60
N GLN A 187 -17.22 1.83 3.33
CA GLN A 187 -18.21 0.90 2.81
C GLN A 187 -17.96 -0.55 3.26
N ILE A 188 -16.69 -0.95 3.39
CA ILE A 188 -16.33 -2.30 3.83
C ILE A 188 -16.54 -2.48 5.34
N ALA A 189 -16.43 -1.41 6.13
CA ALA A 189 -16.47 -1.48 7.59
C ALA A 189 -17.72 -2.18 8.14
N PRO A 190 -18.96 -1.92 7.67
CA PRO A 190 -20.15 -2.63 8.17
C PRO A 190 -20.12 -4.14 7.91
N LEU A 191 -19.62 -4.56 6.73
CA LEU A 191 -19.50 -5.98 6.40
C LEU A 191 -18.45 -6.65 7.30
N SER A 192 -17.31 -6.01 7.48
CA SER A 192 -16.24 -6.49 8.36
C SER A 192 -16.73 -6.60 9.81
N GLN A 193 -17.44 -5.58 10.32
CA GLN A 193 -18.03 -5.62 11.67
C GLN A 193 -19.03 -6.75 11.83
N ALA A 194 -19.91 -6.96 10.85
CA ALA A 194 -20.94 -7.99 10.91
C ALA A 194 -20.33 -9.41 10.92
N LEU A 195 -19.29 -9.64 10.13
CA LEU A 195 -18.58 -10.92 10.06
C LEU A 195 -17.77 -11.17 11.32
N MET A 196 -16.97 -10.20 11.76
CA MET A 196 -16.10 -10.32 12.94
C MET A 196 -16.90 -10.35 14.26
N GLY A 197 -18.03 -9.65 14.31
CA GLY A 197 -18.93 -9.61 15.48
C GLY A 197 -19.89 -10.79 15.57
N GLY A 198 -19.87 -11.74 14.62
CA GLY A 198 -20.80 -12.88 14.60
C GLY A 198 -22.29 -12.50 14.40
N GLN A 199 -22.56 -11.26 13.99
CA GLN A 199 -23.93 -10.74 13.81
C GLN A 199 -24.61 -11.28 12.55
N VAL A 200 -23.81 -11.76 11.60
CA VAL A 200 -24.27 -12.33 10.33
C VAL A 200 -23.57 -13.67 10.14
N ALA A 201 -24.32 -14.66 9.61
CA ALA A 201 -23.71 -15.94 9.26
C ALA A 201 -22.52 -15.71 8.34
N ALA A 202 -21.36 -16.22 8.73
CA ALA A 202 -20.12 -16.14 7.96
C ALA A 202 -20.20 -17.11 6.77
N THR A 203 -21.03 -16.78 5.77
CA THR A 203 -21.08 -17.56 4.54
C THR A 203 -19.77 -17.39 3.77
N ALA A 204 -19.34 -18.45 3.08
CA ALA A 204 -18.13 -18.40 2.24
C ALA A 204 -18.18 -17.24 1.23
N GLU A 205 -19.36 -16.93 0.69
CA GLU A 205 -19.54 -15.81 -0.24
C GLU A 205 -19.24 -14.44 0.38
N ARG A 206 -19.70 -14.19 1.61
CA ARG A 206 -19.46 -12.92 2.32
C ARG A 206 -17.99 -12.77 2.74
N GLN A 207 -17.39 -13.87 3.18
CA GLN A 207 -15.96 -13.89 3.49
C GLN A 207 -15.12 -13.61 2.25
N GLN A 208 -15.45 -14.26 1.12
CA GLN A 208 -14.78 -14.04 -0.15
C GLN A 208 -14.99 -12.61 -0.67
N HIS A 209 -16.19 -12.06 -0.52
CA HIS A 209 -16.49 -10.67 -0.89
C HIS A 209 -15.63 -9.67 -0.09
N LEU A 210 -15.51 -9.85 1.24
CA LEU A 210 -14.65 -9.00 2.07
C LEU A 210 -13.17 -9.17 1.67
N LEU A 211 -12.73 -10.39 1.46
CA LEU A 211 -11.36 -10.68 1.05
C LEU A 211 -11.02 -10.01 -0.30
N ASN A 212 -11.87 -10.22 -1.31
CA ASN A 212 -11.69 -9.61 -2.63
C ASN A 212 -11.64 -8.07 -2.55
N SER A 213 -12.55 -7.47 -1.78
CA SER A 213 -12.60 -6.02 -1.61
C SER A 213 -11.31 -5.47 -1.00
N VAL A 214 -10.79 -6.10 0.05
CA VAL A 214 -9.53 -5.73 0.67
C VAL A 214 -8.37 -5.93 -0.29
N GLN A 215 -8.26 -7.09 -0.95
CA GLN A 215 -7.19 -7.40 -1.91
C GLN A 215 -7.15 -6.36 -3.04
N LEU A 216 -8.31 -6.02 -3.62
CA LEU A 216 -8.40 -5.04 -4.71
C LEU A 216 -7.97 -3.64 -4.27
N LEU A 217 -8.36 -3.20 -3.07
CA LEU A 217 -7.91 -1.92 -2.50
C LEU A 217 -6.39 -1.90 -2.30
N LEU A 218 -5.81 -2.98 -1.77
CA LEU A 218 -4.37 -3.08 -1.58
C LEU A 218 -3.59 -3.09 -2.91
N LEU A 219 -4.18 -3.60 -3.99
CA LEU A 219 -3.59 -3.55 -5.32
C LEU A 219 -3.55 -2.14 -5.93
N LEU A 220 -4.40 -1.22 -5.46
CA LEU A 220 -4.42 0.19 -5.88
C LEU A 220 -3.43 1.06 -5.11
N LEU A 221 -2.90 0.61 -3.96
CA LEU A 221 -1.92 1.35 -3.19
C LEU A 221 -0.64 1.62 -4.00
N PRO A 222 0.07 2.75 -3.74
CA PRO A 222 1.45 2.91 -4.16
C PRO A 222 2.29 1.71 -3.72
N GLU A 223 3.33 1.38 -4.47
CA GLU A 223 4.10 0.14 -4.24
C GLU A 223 4.79 0.17 -2.87
N GLU A 224 5.39 1.29 -2.52
CA GLU A 224 6.08 1.51 -1.25
C GLU A 224 5.13 1.38 -0.06
N HIS A 225 3.90 1.91 -0.17
CA HIS A 225 2.87 1.75 0.86
C HIS A 225 2.46 0.29 1.04
N ARG A 226 2.28 -0.41 -0.10
CA ARG A 226 1.86 -1.81 -0.10
C ARG A 226 2.93 -2.72 0.50
N GLU A 227 4.20 -2.50 0.16
CA GLU A 227 5.34 -3.25 0.72
C GLU A 227 5.48 -3.03 2.22
N LEU A 228 5.47 -1.76 2.65
CA LEU A 228 5.54 -1.43 4.08
C LEU A 228 4.36 -2.02 4.85
N LEU A 229 3.13 -1.92 4.30
CA LEU A 229 1.95 -2.52 4.91
C LEU A 229 2.08 -4.04 5.02
N GLN A 230 2.63 -4.71 4.00
CA GLN A 230 2.86 -6.16 4.03
C GLN A 230 3.80 -6.57 5.17
N HIS A 231 4.88 -5.82 5.39
CA HIS A 231 5.79 -6.05 6.50
C HIS A 231 5.11 -5.85 7.86
N ILE A 232 4.30 -4.80 7.99
CA ILE A 232 3.55 -4.51 9.22
C ILE A 232 2.51 -5.60 9.49
N ILE A 233 1.69 -5.98 8.52
CA ILE A 233 0.66 -7.00 8.70
C ILE A 233 1.28 -8.35 9.04
N LYS A 234 2.39 -8.73 8.39
CA LYS A 234 3.14 -9.96 8.72
C LYS A 234 3.59 -9.95 10.19
N MET A 235 4.14 -8.83 10.65
CA MET A 235 4.57 -8.69 12.04
C MET A 235 3.38 -8.77 13.01
N LEU A 236 2.29 -8.02 12.75
CA LEU A 236 1.11 -8.02 13.61
C LEU A 236 0.42 -9.38 13.64
N HIS A 237 0.36 -10.09 12.52
CA HIS A 237 -0.13 -11.47 12.45
C HIS A 237 0.71 -12.41 13.33
N SER A 238 2.04 -12.29 13.29
CA SER A 238 2.94 -13.08 14.13
C SER A 238 2.78 -12.76 15.62
N VAL A 239 2.51 -11.51 15.99
CA VAL A 239 2.20 -11.12 17.37
C VAL A 239 0.86 -11.70 17.82
N ALA A 240 -0.18 -11.60 16.99
CA ALA A 240 -1.51 -12.15 17.28
C ALA A 240 -1.48 -13.68 17.44
N ALA A 241 -0.66 -14.38 16.65
CA ALA A 241 -0.48 -15.82 16.75
C ALA A 241 0.11 -16.30 18.11
N ARG A 242 0.61 -15.36 18.94
CA ARG A 242 1.16 -15.63 20.28
C ARG A 242 0.32 -15.01 21.39
N GLU A 243 -0.97 -14.80 21.13
CA GLU A 243 -1.91 -14.19 22.09
C GLU A 243 -1.92 -14.87 23.46
N GLU A 244 -1.78 -16.19 23.51
CA GLU A 244 -1.75 -16.91 24.78
C GLU A 244 -0.64 -16.41 25.73
N SER A 245 0.51 -16.01 25.17
CA SER A 245 1.66 -15.50 25.94
C SER A 245 1.60 -13.99 26.09
N ASN A 246 1.45 -13.25 25.00
CA ASN A 246 1.57 -11.79 24.99
C ASN A 246 0.26 -11.05 25.32
N LYS A 247 -0.88 -11.72 25.35
CA LYS A 247 -2.22 -11.15 25.62
C LYS A 247 -2.66 -10.09 24.59
N MET A 248 -2.18 -10.20 23.34
CA MET A 248 -2.47 -9.28 22.25
C MET A 248 -3.17 -10.01 21.11
N SER A 249 -4.51 -9.97 21.12
CA SER A 249 -5.33 -10.48 20.02
C SER A 249 -5.25 -9.56 18.77
N ALA A 250 -5.70 -10.05 17.65
CA ALA A 250 -5.82 -9.24 16.42
C ALA A 250 -6.69 -8.00 16.64
N GLU A 251 -7.78 -8.10 17.44
CA GLU A 251 -8.64 -6.98 17.79
C GLU A 251 -7.91 -5.93 18.63
N ASN A 252 -7.15 -6.37 19.65
CA ASN A 252 -6.37 -5.48 20.49
C ASN A 252 -5.30 -4.72 19.68
N LEU A 253 -4.61 -5.41 18.78
CA LEU A 253 -3.65 -4.79 17.87
C LEU A 253 -4.33 -3.82 16.90
N ALA A 254 -5.48 -4.21 16.33
CA ALA A 254 -6.24 -3.38 15.40
C ALA A 254 -6.64 -2.04 16.01
N ILE A 255 -7.13 -2.02 17.26
CA ILE A 255 -7.47 -0.77 17.95
C ILE A 255 -6.26 0.18 18.01
N LEU A 256 -5.06 -0.35 18.24
CA LEU A 256 -3.84 0.44 18.35
C LEU A 256 -3.30 0.94 16.99
N PHE A 257 -3.50 0.17 15.92
CA PHE A 257 -2.93 0.48 14.63
C PHE A 257 -3.88 1.20 13.66
N THR A 258 -5.19 1.04 13.81
CA THR A 258 -6.20 1.68 12.93
C THR A 258 -6.01 3.20 12.78
N PRO A 259 -5.72 3.99 13.84
CA PRO A 259 -5.47 5.42 13.70
C PRO A 259 -4.32 5.75 12.75
N HIS A 260 -3.32 4.86 12.68
CA HIS A 260 -2.12 5.07 11.88
C HIS A 260 -2.24 4.52 10.45
N LEU A 261 -3.08 3.49 10.25
CA LEU A 261 -3.21 2.81 8.97
C LEU A 261 -4.34 3.35 8.09
N ILE A 262 -5.48 3.76 8.67
CA ILE A 262 -6.69 4.12 7.91
C ILE A 262 -7.14 5.56 8.15
N CYS A 263 -7.02 6.07 9.40
CA CYS A 263 -7.66 7.33 9.75
C CYS A 263 -6.90 8.53 9.19
N PRO A 264 -7.60 9.44 8.47
CA PRO A 264 -6.99 10.67 7.97
C PRO A 264 -6.37 11.52 9.07
N ARG A 265 -5.19 12.09 8.79
CA ARG A 265 -4.38 12.84 9.78
C ARG A 265 -5.06 14.11 10.30
N GLN A 266 -5.90 14.74 9.50
CA GLN A 266 -6.56 16.00 9.83
C GLN A 266 -7.89 15.82 10.58
N MET A 267 -8.20 14.60 11.00
CA MET A 267 -9.45 14.28 11.72
C MET A 267 -9.43 14.82 13.14
N PRO A 268 -10.51 15.46 13.63
CA PRO A 268 -10.61 15.89 15.04
C PRO A 268 -10.53 14.69 15.99
N PRO A 269 -10.00 14.87 17.20
CA PRO A 269 -9.83 13.77 18.16
C PRO A 269 -11.10 12.97 18.45
N GLU A 270 -12.25 13.65 18.56
CA GLU A 270 -13.54 12.98 18.80
C GLU A 270 -13.98 12.12 17.62
N ALA A 271 -13.87 12.67 16.40
CA ALA A 271 -14.15 11.93 15.17
C ALA A 271 -13.15 10.80 14.96
N LEU A 272 -11.86 11.02 15.27
CA LEU A 272 -10.81 10.02 15.18
C LEU A 272 -11.13 8.79 16.04
N HIS A 273 -11.52 9.01 17.31
CA HIS A 273 -11.87 7.91 18.22
C HIS A 273 -13.04 7.06 17.68
N TYR A 274 -14.12 7.73 17.24
CA TYR A 274 -15.27 7.06 16.68
C TYR A 274 -14.92 6.29 15.39
N THR A 275 -14.20 6.93 14.49
CA THR A 275 -13.77 6.34 13.22
C THR A 275 -12.82 5.17 13.43
N ALA A 276 -11.82 5.32 14.29
CA ALA A 276 -10.89 4.25 14.60
C ALA A 276 -11.62 3.02 15.16
N LYS A 277 -12.60 3.21 16.06
CA LYS A 277 -13.43 2.11 16.56
C LYS A 277 -14.25 1.46 15.45
N LYS A 278 -14.83 2.23 14.54
CA LYS A 278 -15.61 1.72 13.40
C LYS A 278 -14.74 0.93 12.43
N MET A 279 -13.51 1.40 12.17
CA MET A 279 -12.61 0.81 11.18
C MET A 279 -11.73 -0.31 11.74
N SER A 280 -11.66 -0.48 13.06
CA SER A 280 -10.76 -1.47 13.68
C SER A 280 -11.07 -2.91 13.25
N SER A 281 -12.32 -3.22 12.90
CA SER A 281 -12.69 -4.54 12.37
C SER A 281 -12.00 -4.86 11.04
N ILE A 282 -11.75 -3.87 10.17
CA ILE A 282 -11.04 -4.06 8.91
C ILE A 282 -9.58 -4.42 9.19
N VAL A 283 -8.92 -3.67 10.09
CA VAL A 283 -7.52 -3.94 10.46
C VAL A 283 -7.39 -5.28 11.19
N SER A 284 -8.36 -5.61 12.07
CA SER A 284 -8.41 -6.92 12.72
C SER A 284 -8.52 -8.05 11.69
N TYR A 285 -9.41 -7.91 10.71
CA TYR A 285 -9.51 -8.85 9.60
C TYR A 285 -8.21 -8.98 8.82
N MET A 286 -7.56 -7.86 8.48
CA MET A 286 -6.26 -7.88 7.78
C MET A 286 -5.19 -8.63 8.59
N ILE A 287 -5.13 -8.41 9.91
CA ILE A 287 -4.18 -9.09 10.79
C ILE A 287 -4.48 -10.60 10.84
N GLN A 288 -5.75 -11.01 10.91
CA GLN A 288 -6.13 -12.42 10.96
C GLN A 288 -5.82 -13.15 9.64
N GLN A 289 -6.11 -12.53 8.49
CA GLN A 289 -5.81 -13.10 7.18
C GLN A 289 -4.29 -13.10 6.86
N GLY A 290 -3.54 -12.23 7.49
CA GLY A 290 -2.08 -12.15 7.29
C GLY A 290 -1.71 -11.83 5.84
N LEU A 291 -0.90 -12.67 5.20
CA LEU A 291 -0.41 -12.40 3.85
C LEU A 291 -1.42 -12.71 2.74
N GLU A 292 -2.52 -13.39 3.02
CA GLU A 292 -3.53 -13.74 2.03
C GLU A 292 -4.19 -12.50 1.39
N ILE A 293 -4.32 -11.41 2.17
CA ILE A 293 -4.87 -10.14 1.66
C ILE A 293 -4.01 -9.48 0.55
N PHE A 294 -2.77 -9.90 0.37
CA PHE A 294 -1.86 -9.38 -0.66
C PHE A 294 -1.86 -10.22 -1.94
N GLU A 295 -2.63 -11.30 -1.98
CA GLU A 295 -2.81 -12.10 -3.20
C GLU A 295 -3.70 -11.38 -4.22
N VAL A 296 -3.65 -11.87 -5.47
CA VAL A 296 -4.45 -11.32 -6.55
C VAL A 296 -5.77 -12.10 -6.65
N PRO A 297 -6.95 -11.44 -6.60
CA PRO A 297 -8.22 -12.11 -6.75
C PRO A 297 -8.29 -12.91 -8.06
N GLY A 298 -8.80 -14.15 -8.01
CA GLY A 298 -8.78 -15.07 -9.17
C GLY A 298 -9.48 -14.54 -10.42
N LYS A 299 -10.57 -13.78 -10.26
CA LYS A 299 -11.27 -13.14 -11.39
C LYS A 299 -10.37 -12.10 -12.07
N LEU A 300 -9.71 -11.23 -11.28
CA LEU A 300 -8.76 -10.24 -11.80
C LEU A 300 -7.57 -10.93 -12.48
N ALA A 301 -7.02 -11.97 -11.87
CA ALA A 301 -5.92 -12.75 -12.45
C ALA A 301 -6.28 -13.31 -13.83
N THR A 302 -7.52 -13.80 -13.99
CA THR A 302 -8.04 -14.30 -15.28
C THR A 302 -8.05 -13.19 -16.34
N ASP A 303 -8.53 -11.99 -16.00
CA ASP A 303 -8.58 -10.87 -16.94
C ASP A 303 -7.17 -10.34 -17.29
N ILE A 304 -6.25 -10.33 -16.34
CA ILE A 304 -4.84 -9.99 -16.59
C ILE A 304 -4.22 -11.00 -17.57
N ARG A 305 -4.47 -12.30 -17.41
CA ARG A 305 -4.01 -13.34 -18.33
C ARG A 305 -4.59 -13.15 -19.72
N ALA A 306 -5.91 -12.89 -19.83
CA ALA A 306 -6.59 -12.62 -21.08
C ALA A 306 -5.97 -11.42 -21.82
N TYR A 307 -5.68 -10.33 -21.10
CA TYR A 307 -5.00 -9.15 -21.65
C TYR A 307 -3.65 -9.50 -22.28
N PHE A 308 -2.80 -10.26 -21.60
CA PHE A 308 -1.49 -10.64 -22.14
C PHE A 308 -1.60 -11.59 -23.34
N LEU A 309 -2.60 -12.47 -23.35
CA LEU A 309 -2.89 -13.35 -24.50
C LEU A 309 -3.32 -12.54 -25.73
N GLU A 310 -4.18 -11.54 -25.55
CA GLU A 310 -4.56 -10.62 -26.63
C GLU A 310 -3.39 -9.80 -27.16
N CYS A 311 -2.52 -9.29 -26.28
CA CYS A 311 -1.31 -8.57 -26.68
C CYS A 311 -0.39 -9.45 -27.55
N LYS A 312 -0.25 -10.73 -27.22
CA LYS A 312 0.50 -11.69 -28.05
C LYS A 312 -0.13 -11.89 -29.43
N ARG A 313 -1.47 -11.94 -29.52
CA ARG A 313 -2.19 -12.10 -30.81
C ARG A 313 -2.06 -10.87 -31.72
N LYS A 314 -2.02 -9.67 -31.13
CA LYS A 314 -1.96 -8.39 -31.87
C LYS A 314 -0.55 -8.02 -32.36
N LYS A 315 0.53 -8.62 -31.80
CA LYS A 315 1.89 -8.42 -32.32
C LYS A 315 2.00 -9.18 -33.66
N PRO A 316 2.24 -8.49 -34.80
CA PRO A 316 2.46 -9.20 -36.07
C PRO A 316 3.72 -10.04 -35.93
N CYS A 317 3.59 -11.33 -36.28
CA CYS A 317 4.74 -12.21 -36.46
C CYS A 317 5.67 -11.53 -37.48
N HIS A 318 6.79 -11.01 -37.08
CA HIS A 318 7.86 -10.66 -38.01
C HIS A 318 8.35 -11.95 -38.61
N ARG A 319 7.63 -12.43 -39.65
CA ARG A 319 8.15 -13.44 -40.58
C ARG A 319 9.45 -12.83 -41.14
N SER A 320 10.58 -13.34 -40.69
CA SER A 320 11.87 -13.13 -41.34
C SER A 320 11.65 -13.34 -42.85
N LYS A 321 11.80 -12.26 -43.63
CA LYS A 321 11.77 -12.35 -45.08
C LYS A 321 12.86 -13.37 -45.47
N PRO A 322 12.55 -14.38 -46.28
CA PRO A 322 13.59 -15.31 -46.75
C PRO A 322 14.66 -14.48 -47.47
N LEU A 323 15.91 -14.67 -47.10
CA LEU A 323 17.06 -14.10 -47.82
C LEU A 323 16.93 -14.51 -49.31
N LYS A 324 16.69 -13.52 -50.15
CA LYS A 324 16.82 -13.70 -51.59
C LYS A 324 18.29 -14.03 -51.87
N ASN A 325 18.52 -15.27 -52.27
CA ASN A 325 19.83 -15.69 -52.80
C ASN A 325 20.24 -14.73 -53.93
N PRO A 326 21.44 -14.17 -53.95
CA PRO A 326 21.90 -13.41 -55.08
C PRO A 326 22.12 -14.37 -56.24
N SER A 327 21.39 -14.16 -57.33
CA SER A 327 21.47 -14.84 -58.57
C SER A 327 22.91 -14.79 -59.11
N ARG A 328 23.44 -15.96 -59.40
CA ARG A 328 24.71 -16.22 -60.10
C ARG A 328 24.77 -15.40 -61.38
N THR A 329 25.60 -14.37 -61.44
CA THR A 329 25.95 -13.67 -62.67
C THR A 329 26.94 -14.52 -63.43
N THR A 330 26.51 -15.07 -64.60
CA THR A 330 27.33 -15.73 -65.58
C THR A 330 28.35 -14.73 -66.17
N ARG A 331 29.63 -14.96 -65.91
CA ARG A 331 30.73 -14.28 -66.58
C ARG A 331 30.73 -14.73 -68.07
N ARG A 332 30.39 -13.80 -68.97
CA ARG A 332 30.66 -13.90 -70.41
C ARG A 332 32.12 -13.51 -70.64
N SER A 333 32.92 -14.51 -71.04
CA SER A 333 34.28 -14.34 -71.51
C SER A 333 34.26 -13.63 -72.89
N THR A 334 34.82 -12.43 -72.92
CA THR A 334 35.13 -11.76 -74.20
C THR A 334 36.63 -11.93 -74.47
N ARG A 335 36.90 -12.75 -75.48
CA ARG A 335 38.22 -12.93 -76.12
C ARG A 335 38.57 -11.60 -76.81
N CYS A 336 39.64 -10.96 -76.41
CA CYS A 336 40.29 -9.92 -77.21
C CYS A 336 41.37 -10.54 -78.05
N THR A 337 41.20 -10.45 -79.38
CA THR A 337 42.21 -10.78 -80.38
C THR A 337 43.01 -9.53 -80.71
N LEU A 338 44.33 -9.64 -80.67
CA LEU A 338 45.29 -8.67 -81.13
C LEU A 338 45.19 -8.43 -82.63
N LEU A 339 45.33 -7.21 -83.06
CA LEU A 339 46.30 -6.65 -84.03
C LEU A 339 46.50 -5.17 -83.71
#